data_c90c91377423d502cf9adee118a8cd83
#
_entry.id   c90c91377423d502cf9adee118a8cd83
#
_cell.length_a   1.000
_cell.length_b   1.000
_cell.length_c   1.000
_cell.angle_alpha   90.00
_cell.angle_beta   90.00
_cell.angle_gamma   90.00
#
_symmetry.space_group_name_H-M   'P 1'
#
loop_
_entity.id
_entity.type
_entity.pdbx_description
1 polymer ?
#
loop_
_entity_poly.entity_id
_entity_poly.type
_entity_poly.pdbx_seq_one_letter_code
_entity_poly.pdbx_strand_id
1 'polypeptide(L)'
;MIIEPRYCGPPDVGNGGYVGGLLAAHVDPAGAAEVTLRRPVPLGVELTVKSEGNGQAVLLNGTELVAEASALAIRQEVRSPKDGFGVLGSPPPASVAAAQAREAGRRAGPRVNREQHPFPGCFVCGPDRGPADGGLGIIPGPLPGRDLLADEWRPGEELAGENGQVRTEFVWAALDCAGGHGAIQPGLPPYVLGRLKVRPLRPVLAGHSYVVVGWLLAIGGRKIAAGSVVYNSSGKAAAVALGTWLPLPGAAPRPEAPAGDAPDGAAAAG
;
A
#
# COMPACT_ATOMS: atom_id res chain seq x y z
N MET A 1 1.78 -22.32 4.21
CA MET A 1 2.77 -21.25 3.96
C MET A 1 3.28 -20.67 5.27
N ILE A 2 4.48 -20.09 5.28
CA ILE A 2 5.02 -19.38 6.46
C ILE A 2 5.30 -17.94 6.03
N ILE A 3 4.85 -16.97 6.82
CA ILE A 3 5.20 -15.56 6.62
C ILE A 3 6.45 -15.29 7.48
N GLU A 4 7.58 -15.06 6.82
CA GLU A 4 8.83 -14.79 7.54
C GLU A 4 8.74 -13.49 8.35
N PRO A 5 9.38 -13.42 9.55
CA PRO A 5 9.33 -12.24 10.42
C PRO A 5 9.76 -10.93 9.75
N ARG A 6 10.62 -11.00 8.73
CA ARG A 6 11.06 -9.82 7.98
C ARG A 6 9.94 -9.13 7.19
N TYR A 7 8.84 -9.82 6.88
CA TYR A 7 7.70 -9.27 6.14
C TYR A 7 6.60 -8.74 7.07
N CYS A 8 6.99 -8.16 8.20
CA CYS A 8 6.06 -7.53 9.15
C CYS A 8 5.50 -6.20 8.62
N GLY A 9 4.29 -5.87 9.05
CA GLY A 9 3.72 -4.52 9.02
C GLY A 9 3.74 -3.93 10.44
N PRO A 10 2.65 -4.06 11.23
CA PRO A 10 2.72 -3.86 12.68
C PRO A 10 3.70 -4.85 13.33
N PRO A 11 4.21 -4.57 14.54
CA PRO A 11 5.03 -5.53 15.28
C PRO A 11 4.35 -6.90 15.39
N ASP A 12 5.11 -7.96 15.11
CA ASP A 12 4.68 -9.37 15.20
C ASP A 12 3.50 -9.76 14.28
N VAL A 13 3.14 -8.92 13.34
CA VAL A 13 2.04 -9.14 12.39
C VAL A 13 2.52 -9.00 10.95
N GLY A 14 2.17 -9.96 10.10
CA GLY A 14 2.46 -9.91 8.67
C GLY A 14 1.90 -8.65 8.00
N ASN A 15 2.68 -8.05 7.09
CA ASN A 15 2.18 -6.93 6.29
C ASN A 15 0.97 -7.36 5.47
N GLY A 16 -0.11 -6.59 5.54
CA GLY A 16 -1.40 -6.96 4.97
C GLY A 16 -1.36 -7.13 3.46
N GLY A 17 -0.68 -6.22 2.76
CA GLY A 17 -0.49 -6.29 1.32
C GLY A 17 0.35 -7.50 0.89
N TYR A 18 1.46 -7.77 1.58
CA TYR A 18 2.30 -8.93 1.31
C TYR A 18 1.51 -10.24 1.45
N VAL A 19 0.82 -10.41 2.58
CA VAL A 19 -0.05 -11.59 2.81
C VAL A 19 -1.16 -11.66 1.77
N GLY A 20 -1.77 -10.51 1.46
CA GLY A 20 -2.81 -10.41 0.44
C GLY A 20 -2.32 -10.86 -0.93
N GLY A 21 -1.12 -10.44 -1.34
CA GLY A 21 -0.52 -10.84 -2.61
C GLY A 21 -0.21 -12.33 -2.69
N LEU A 22 0.32 -12.92 -1.61
CA LEU A 22 0.54 -14.37 -1.51
C LEU A 22 -0.78 -15.14 -1.67
N LEU A 23 -1.84 -14.70 -0.99
CA LEU A 23 -3.14 -15.38 -1.07
C LEU A 23 -3.83 -15.13 -2.41
N ALA A 24 -3.68 -13.95 -2.99
CA ALA A 24 -4.22 -13.59 -4.31
C ALA A 24 -3.71 -14.51 -5.43
N ALA A 25 -2.44 -14.92 -5.37
CA ALA A 25 -1.85 -15.84 -6.35
C ALA A 25 -2.53 -17.23 -6.35
N HIS A 26 -3.23 -17.62 -5.29
CA HIS A 26 -3.99 -18.86 -5.21
C HIS A 26 -5.37 -18.78 -5.88
N VAL A 27 -5.89 -17.58 -6.16
CA VAL A 27 -7.21 -17.40 -6.79
C VAL A 27 -7.10 -16.86 -8.22
N ASP A 28 -6.04 -16.11 -8.52
CA ASP A 28 -5.73 -15.59 -9.84
C ASP A 28 -4.20 -15.51 -10.03
N PRO A 29 -3.61 -16.21 -11.02
CA PRO A 29 -2.16 -16.18 -11.26
C PRO A 29 -1.60 -14.79 -11.55
N ALA A 30 -2.42 -13.87 -12.09
CA ALA A 30 -2.03 -12.47 -12.30
C ALA A 30 -2.15 -11.63 -11.02
N GLY A 31 -2.76 -12.19 -9.95
CA GLY A 31 -2.98 -11.51 -8.67
C GLY A 31 -4.12 -10.48 -8.70
N ALA A 32 -5.08 -10.61 -9.63
CA ALA A 32 -6.27 -9.78 -9.67
C ALA A 32 -7.31 -10.30 -8.67
N ALA A 33 -7.31 -9.77 -7.45
CA ALA A 33 -8.13 -10.29 -6.37
C ALA A 33 -8.59 -9.20 -5.39
N GLU A 34 -9.58 -9.54 -4.59
CA GLU A 34 -9.93 -8.88 -3.34
C GLU A 34 -9.56 -9.79 -2.18
N VAL A 35 -8.76 -9.28 -1.23
CA VAL A 35 -8.40 -10.00 -0.01
C VAL A 35 -8.90 -9.24 1.21
N THR A 36 -9.59 -9.95 2.10
CA THR A 36 -10.05 -9.43 3.40
C THR A 36 -9.25 -10.10 4.50
N LEU A 37 -8.60 -9.28 5.34
CA LEU A 37 -7.92 -9.73 6.55
C LEU A 37 -8.96 -9.77 7.68
N ARG A 38 -9.13 -10.93 8.27
CA ARG A 38 -10.10 -11.18 9.35
C ARG A 38 -9.47 -11.05 10.72
N ARG A 39 -8.16 -11.33 10.79
CA ARG A 39 -7.35 -11.29 12.01
C ARG A 39 -5.92 -10.84 11.70
N PRO A 40 -5.15 -10.40 12.71
CA PRO A 40 -3.71 -10.22 12.56
C PRO A 40 -3.07 -11.54 12.09
N VAL A 41 -2.25 -11.46 11.03
CA VAL A 41 -1.60 -12.65 10.47
C VAL A 41 -0.31 -12.90 11.24
N PRO A 42 -0.16 -14.05 11.92
CA PRO A 42 1.03 -14.32 12.71
C PRO A 42 2.25 -14.59 11.82
N LEU A 43 3.42 -14.25 12.34
CA LEU A 43 4.72 -14.47 11.70
C LEU A 43 5.39 -15.75 12.19
N GLY A 44 6.18 -16.39 11.33
CA GLY A 44 7.02 -17.54 11.69
C GLY A 44 6.27 -18.82 11.99
N VAL A 45 4.96 -18.85 11.79
CA VAL A 45 4.13 -20.06 12.02
C VAL A 45 3.60 -20.63 10.71
N GLU A 46 3.29 -21.92 10.71
CA GLU A 46 2.71 -22.56 9.53
C GLU A 46 1.22 -22.20 9.39
N LEU A 47 0.87 -21.62 8.26
CA LEU A 47 -0.49 -21.26 7.86
C LEU A 47 -0.94 -22.16 6.71
N THR A 48 -2.21 -22.57 6.74
CA THR A 48 -2.79 -23.41 5.70
C THR A 48 -3.61 -22.59 4.73
N VAL A 49 -3.30 -22.67 3.43
CA VAL A 49 -4.15 -22.14 2.36
C VAL A 49 -5.09 -23.25 1.90
N LYS A 50 -6.39 -22.96 1.86
CA LYS A 50 -7.39 -23.84 1.22
C LYS A 50 -8.03 -23.10 0.06
N SER A 51 -7.94 -23.70 -1.13
CA SER A 51 -8.72 -23.26 -2.29
C SER A 51 -10.14 -23.82 -2.14
N GLU A 52 -11.13 -22.94 -2.22
CA GLU A 52 -12.55 -23.32 -2.15
C GLU A 52 -13.18 -23.53 -3.55
N GLY A 53 -12.36 -23.47 -4.60
CA GLY A 53 -12.84 -23.44 -5.99
C GLY A 53 -13.43 -22.09 -6.38
N ASN A 54 -13.92 -21.97 -7.63
CA ASN A 54 -14.57 -20.77 -8.14
C ASN A 54 -13.79 -19.44 -7.93
N GLY A 55 -12.45 -19.50 -7.89
CA GLY A 55 -11.60 -18.32 -7.66
C GLY A 55 -11.67 -17.81 -6.21
N GLN A 56 -11.87 -18.67 -5.25
CA GLN A 56 -11.87 -18.36 -3.82
C GLN A 56 -10.81 -19.17 -3.08
N ALA A 57 -10.20 -18.58 -2.06
CA ALA A 57 -9.27 -19.22 -1.16
C ALA A 57 -9.34 -18.60 0.23
N VAL A 58 -9.01 -19.40 1.25
CA VAL A 58 -8.92 -18.95 2.63
C VAL A 58 -7.55 -19.27 3.21
N LEU A 59 -7.09 -18.43 4.13
CA LEU A 59 -5.89 -18.62 4.93
C LEU A 59 -6.28 -18.91 6.36
N LEU A 60 -5.76 -20.01 6.90
CA LEU A 60 -6.08 -20.51 8.24
C LEU A 60 -4.82 -20.57 9.10
N ASN A 61 -4.95 -20.21 10.38
CA ASN A 61 -4.03 -20.55 11.45
C ASN A 61 -4.66 -21.66 12.28
N GLY A 62 -4.23 -22.91 12.07
CA GLY A 62 -4.95 -24.08 12.56
C GLY A 62 -6.37 -24.13 11.97
N THR A 63 -7.39 -23.95 12.81
CA THR A 63 -8.81 -23.88 12.39
C THR A 63 -9.35 -22.46 12.26
N GLU A 64 -8.57 -21.46 12.68
CA GLU A 64 -9.01 -20.08 12.71
C GLU A 64 -8.83 -19.39 11.34
N LEU A 65 -9.91 -18.77 10.84
CA LEU A 65 -9.87 -17.99 9.61
C LEU A 65 -9.10 -16.67 9.82
N VAL A 66 -7.99 -16.51 9.10
CA VAL A 66 -7.11 -15.33 9.20
C VAL A 66 -7.36 -14.37 8.04
N ALA A 67 -7.49 -14.89 6.83
CA ALA A 67 -7.78 -14.11 5.65
C ALA A 67 -8.58 -14.90 4.61
N GLU A 68 -9.26 -14.20 3.72
CA GLU A 68 -9.99 -14.79 2.60
C GLU A 68 -9.72 -13.98 1.33
N ALA A 69 -9.67 -14.64 0.19
CA ALA A 69 -9.47 -14.06 -1.13
C ALA A 69 -10.56 -14.47 -2.11
N SER A 70 -10.91 -13.56 -3.02
CA SER A 70 -11.73 -13.86 -4.18
C SER A 70 -11.14 -13.20 -5.43
N ALA A 71 -11.09 -13.95 -6.54
CA ALA A 71 -10.65 -13.44 -7.83
C ALA A 71 -11.58 -12.32 -8.31
N LEU A 72 -11.00 -11.30 -8.94
CA LEU A 72 -11.81 -10.26 -9.60
C LEU A 72 -12.29 -10.78 -10.96
N ALA A 73 -13.57 -10.56 -11.27
CA ALA A 73 -14.09 -10.89 -12.60
C ALA A 73 -13.30 -10.13 -13.68
N ILE A 74 -12.73 -10.86 -14.64
CA ILE A 74 -11.82 -10.36 -15.69
C ILE A 74 -12.50 -9.30 -16.58
N ARG A 75 -13.83 -9.24 -16.61
CA ARG A 75 -14.61 -8.44 -17.54
C ARG A 75 -15.19 -7.13 -17.02
N GLN A 76 -14.85 -6.69 -15.81
CA GLN A 76 -15.27 -5.36 -15.40
C GLN A 76 -14.22 -4.35 -15.84
N GLU A 77 -14.49 -3.70 -16.97
CA GLU A 77 -13.78 -2.47 -17.34
C GLU A 77 -13.77 -1.52 -16.14
N VAL A 78 -12.66 -0.80 -15.95
CA VAL A 78 -12.45 0.21 -14.88
C VAL A 78 -13.58 1.28 -14.82
N ARG A 79 -14.63 1.14 -15.62
CA ARG A 79 -15.72 2.09 -15.83
C ARG A 79 -17.01 1.80 -15.04
N SER A 80 -17.10 0.71 -14.29
CA SER A 80 -18.34 0.45 -13.54
C SER A 80 -18.26 1.04 -12.12
N PRO A 81 -19.18 1.94 -11.74
CA PRO A 81 -19.30 2.40 -10.34
C PRO A 81 -19.59 1.27 -9.35
N LYS A 82 -20.01 0.09 -9.86
CA LYS A 82 -20.41 -1.07 -9.04
C LYS A 82 -19.25 -1.94 -8.57
N ASP A 83 -18.07 -1.86 -9.18
CA ASP A 83 -16.89 -2.65 -8.78
C ASP A 83 -16.03 -1.94 -7.72
N GLY A 84 -16.39 -0.74 -7.32
CA GLY A 84 -15.66 0.09 -6.36
C GLY A 84 -14.44 0.80 -6.96
N PHE A 85 -13.94 0.38 -8.12
CA PHE A 85 -12.82 1.08 -8.79
C PHE A 85 -13.26 2.36 -9.51
N GLY A 86 -14.55 2.49 -9.84
CA GLY A 86 -15.11 3.73 -10.37
C GLY A 86 -15.05 4.92 -9.40
N VAL A 87 -14.91 4.63 -8.10
CA VAL A 87 -14.73 5.64 -7.03
C VAL A 87 -13.28 6.14 -6.97
N LEU A 88 -12.33 5.45 -7.61
CA LEU A 88 -10.92 5.88 -7.60
C LEU A 88 -10.69 7.24 -8.29
N GLY A 89 -11.70 7.78 -8.99
CA GLY A 89 -11.45 8.91 -9.87
C GLY A 89 -10.40 8.57 -10.93
N SER A 90 -10.14 9.44 -11.88
CA SER A 90 -8.97 9.24 -12.73
C SER A 90 -7.70 9.40 -11.88
N PRO A 91 -6.84 8.36 -11.78
CA PRO A 91 -5.57 8.53 -11.09
C PRO A 91 -4.84 9.72 -11.70
N PRO A 92 -4.12 10.52 -10.92
CA PRO A 92 -3.43 11.70 -11.44
C PRO A 92 -2.51 11.31 -12.60
N PRO A 93 -2.34 12.17 -13.62
CA PRO A 93 -1.41 11.91 -14.71
C PRO A 93 -0.02 11.59 -14.16
N ALA A 94 0.51 10.44 -14.50
CA ALA A 94 1.77 9.93 -13.94
C ALA A 94 2.97 10.84 -14.18
N SER A 95 2.99 11.59 -15.31
CA SER A 95 4.07 12.53 -15.59
C SER A 95 4.22 13.63 -14.54
N VAL A 96 3.10 14.08 -13.98
CA VAL A 96 3.11 15.11 -12.92
C VAL A 96 3.43 14.45 -11.57
N ALA A 97 2.88 13.27 -11.28
CA ALA A 97 3.18 12.54 -10.05
C ALA A 97 4.66 12.12 -9.97
N ALA A 98 5.24 11.62 -11.06
CA ALA A 98 6.63 11.15 -11.09
C ALA A 98 7.64 12.32 -10.89
N ALA A 99 7.45 13.43 -11.57
CA ALA A 99 8.34 14.59 -11.42
C ALA A 99 8.25 15.19 -10.01
N GLN A 100 7.03 15.30 -9.47
CA GLN A 100 6.80 15.84 -8.13
C GLN A 100 7.23 14.87 -7.03
N ALA A 101 7.07 13.55 -7.22
CA ALA A 101 7.56 12.56 -6.28
C ALA A 101 9.09 12.58 -6.17
N ARG A 102 9.81 12.71 -7.29
CA ARG A 102 11.27 12.86 -7.29
C ARG A 102 11.70 14.15 -6.59
N GLU A 103 10.99 15.24 -6.82
CA GLU A 103 11.26 16.53 -6.20
C GLU A 103 10.94 16.50 -4.70
N ALA A 104 9.77 15.98 -4.30
CA ALA A 104 9.42 15.76 -2.90
C ALA A 104 10.41 14.80 -2.22
N GLY A 105 10.85 13.77 -2.96
CA GLY A 105 11.87 12.83 -2.52
C GLY A 105 13.21 13.46 -2.20
N ARG A 106 13.61 14.46 -2.96
CA ARG A 106 14.87 15.18 -2.76
C ARG A 106 14.78 16.24 -1.66
N ARG A 107 13.62 16.87 -1.48
CA ARG A 107 13.39 17.94 -0.52
C ARG A 107 13.01 17.47 0.87
N ALA A 108 12.39 16.32 0.97
CA ALA A 108 12.08 15.75 2.25
C ALA A 108 13.36 15.14 2.84
N GLY A 109 13.91 15.77 3.83
CA GLY A 109 14.67 15.10 4.87
C GLY A 109 13.87 13.89 5.39
N PRO A 110 14.21 13.20 6.50
CA PRO A 110 13.51 11.99 6.92
C PRO A 110 12.01 12.26 6.91
N ARG A 111 11.33 11.70 5.88
CA ARG A 111 9.97 12.07 5.42
C ARG A 111 8.88 11.74 6.43
N VAL A 112 9.19 10.85 7.33
CA VAL A 112 8.37 10.54 8.49
C VAL A 112 9.31 10.45 9.65
N ASN A 113 9.12 11.32 10.66
CA ASN A 113 9.80 11.17 11.92
C ASN A 113 9.50 9.75 12.45
N ARG A 114 10.56 8.99 12.78
CA ARG A 114 10.45 7.63 13.33
C ARG A 114 9.44 7.57 14.49
N GLU A 115 9.41 8.58 15.32
CA GLU A 115 8.49 8.70 16.46
C GLU A 115 7.02 8.89 16.04
N GLN A 116 6.78 9.40 14.84
CA GLN A 116 5.44 9.62 14.30
C GLN A 116 4.95 8.46 13.43
N HIS A 117 5.85 7.54 13.03
CA HIS A 117 5.44 6.38 12.23
C HIS A 117 4.79 5.32 13.13
N PRO A 118 3.56 4.84 12.82
CA PRO A 118 2.87 3.88 13.69
C PRO A 118 3.59 2.53 13.79
N PHE A 119 4.34 2.16 12.75
CA PHE A 119 5.03 0.88 12.62
C PHE A 119 6.43 1.09 12.03
N PRO A 120 7.39 1.64 12.80
CA PRO A 120 8.71 1.99 12.27
C PRO A 120 9.52 0.82 11.72
N GLY A 121 9.20 -0.42 12.14
CA GLY A 121 9.79 -1.65 11.62
C GLY A 121 9.07 -2.26 10.41
N CYS A 122 8.02 -1.62 9.85
CA CYS A 122 7.31 -2.14 8.68
C CYS A 122 8.26 -2.36 7.50
N PHE A 123 8.22 -3.55 6.88
CA PHE A 123 9.14 -3.89 5.80
C PHE A 123 8.92 -3.06 4.53
N VAL A 124 7.76 -2.47 4.35
CA VAL A 124 7.45 -1.62 3.18
C VAL A 124 7.82 -0.16 3.43
N CYS A 125 7.29 0.44 4.50
CA CYS A 125 7.33 1.88 4.74
C CYS A 125 8.02 2.27 6.06
N GLY A 126 8.57 1.30 6.80
CA GLY A 126 9.20 1.57 8.09
C GLY A 126 10.51 2.34 7.95
N PRO A 127 10.66 3.49 8.64
CA PRO A 127 11.88 4.28 8.58
C PRO A 127 13.11 3.56 9.18
N ASP A 128 12.91 2.51 9.97
CA ASP A 128 13.98 1.68 10.53
C ASP A 128 14.45 0.59 9.54
N ARG A 129 13.83 0.51 8.35
CA ARG A 129 14.11 -0.52 7.35
C ARG A 129 14.19 0.08 5.95
N GLY A 130 15.41 0.17 5.46
CA GLY A 130 15.66 0.53 4.06
C GLY A 130 15.84 -0.70 3.17
N PRO A 131 16.10 -0.49 1.85
CA PRO A 131 16.41 -1.59 0.92
C PRO A 131 17.60 -2.44 1.35
N ALA A 132 18.62 -1.84 2.00
CA ALA A 132 19.77 -2.56 2.54
C ALA A 132 19.41 -3.58 3.64
N ASP A 133 18.29 -3.34 4.34
CA ASP A 133 17.77 -4.21 5.41
C ASP A 133 16.64 -5.12 4.91
N GLY A 134 16.49 -5.25 3.59
CA GLY A 134 15.45 -6.05 2.93
C GLY A 134 14.05 -5.42 3.00
N GLY A 135 13.95 -4.13 3.30
CA GLY A 135 12.73 -3.34 3.19
C GLY A 135 12.49 -2.83 1.77
N LEU A 136 11.25 -2.46 1.44
CA LEU A 136 10.97 -1.86 0.13
C LEU A 136 11.35 -0.37 0.07
N GLY A 137 11.45 0.29 1.23
CA GLY A 137 11.84 1.70 1.34
C GLY A 137 10.82 2.67 0.73
N ILE A 138 9.53 2.29 0.67
CA ILE A 138 8.46 3.11 0.11
C ILE A 138 7.83 3.92 1.23
N ILE A 139 8.17 5.21 1.33
CA ILE A 139 7.66 6.13 2.35
C ILE A 139 7.01 7.32 1.64
N PRO A 140 5.74 7.22 1.22
CA PRO A 140 5.09 8.25 0.42
C PRO A 140 4.99 9.57 1.17
N GLY A 141 5.50 10.64 0.57
CA GLY A 141 5.41 12.01 1.05
C GLY A 141 4.37 12.84 0.29
N PRO A 142 3.88 13.95 0.89
CA PRO A 142 2.87 14.79 0.27
C PRO A 142 3.39 15.47 -1.01
N LEU A 143 2.53 15.55 -2.02
CA LEU A 143 2.79 16.31 -3.23
C LEU A 143 2.27 17.74 -3.06
N PRO A 144 3.10 18.77 -3.30
CA PRO A 144 2.69 20.17 -3.16
C PRO A 144 1.45 20.51 -3.99
N GLY A 145 0.45 21.13 -3.34
CA GLY A 145 -0.79 21.56 -3.97
C GLY A 145 -1.73 20.45 -4.43
N ARG A 146 -1.56 19.22 -3.91
CA ARG A 146 -2.42 18.06 -4.21
C ARG A 146 -2.66 17.21 -2.98
N ASP A 147 -3.86 16.64 -2.85
CA ASP A 147 -4.21 15.68 -1.80
C ASP A 147 -3.72 14.27 -2.18
N LEU A 148 -2.42 14.18 -2.49
CA LEU A 148 -1.76 12.96 -2.93
C LEU A 148 -0.46 12.78 -2.18
N LEU A 149 -0.13 11.52 -1.92
CA LEU A 149 1.17 11.09 -1.40
C LEU A 149 1.86 10.23 -2.45
N ALA A 150 3.15 10.40 -2.62
CA ALA A 150 3.90 9.62 -3.60
C ALA A 150 5.33 9.33 -3.14
N ASP A 151 5.88 8.24 -3.67
CA ASP A 151 7.29 7.91 -3.56
C ASP A 151 7.81 7.23 -4.83
N GLU A 152 9.11 7.29 -5.05
CA GLU A 152 9.77 6.50 -6.07
C GLU A 152 10.10 5.11 -5.52
N TRP A 153 9.84 4.07 -6.33
CA TRP A 153 10.15 2.69 -6.02
C TRP A 153 10.96 2.06 -7.14
N ARG A 154 12.09 1.49 -6.80
CA ARG A 154 12.90 0.69 -7.70
C ARG A 154 13.10 -0.69 -7.11
N PRO A 155 12.23 -1.65 -7.45
CA PRO A 155 12.34 -3.01 -6.92
C PRO A 155 13.67 -3.66 -7.36
N GLY A 156 14.36 -4.28 -6.40
CA GLY A 156 15.57 -5.03 -6.66
C GLY A 156 15.30 -6.40 -7.30
N GLU A 157 16.35 -7.03 -7.84
CA GLU A 157 16.27 -8.35 -8.50
C GLU A 157 15.81 -9.46 -7.53
N GLU A 158 16.08 -9.30 -6.24
CA GLU A 158 15.68 -10.26 -5.20
C GLU A 158 14.16 -10.35 -5.02
N LEU A 159 13.41 -9.35 -5.50
CA LEU A 159 11.95 -9.33 -5.47
C LEU A 159 11.32 -9.99 -6.69
N ALA A 160 12.12 -10.31 -7.70
CA ALA A 160 11.66 -10.88 -8.95
C ALA A 160 11.58 -12.41 -8.92
N GLY A 161 10.73 -12.93 -9.79
CA GLY A 161 10.77 -14.33 -10.21
C GLY A 161 11.75 -14.55 -11.37
N GLU A 162 11.84 -15.79 -11.86
CA GLU A 162 12.74 -16.19 -12.94
C GLU A 162 12.57 -15.40 -14.25
N ASN A 163 11.39 -14.81 -14.47
CA ASN A 163 11.07 -14.01 -15.65
C ASN A 163 11.41 -12.51 -15.49
N GLY A 164 12.11 -12.12 -14.40
CA GLY A 164 12.45 -10.73 -14.10
C GLY A 164 11.28 -9.87 -13.64
N GLN A 165 10.07 -10.43 -13.52
CA GLN A 165 8.91 -9.73 -13.00
C GLN A 165 8.91 -9.77 -11.47
N VAL A 166 8.60 -8.64 -10.85
CA VAL A 166 8.41 -8.55 -9.41
C VAL A 166 7.21 -9.42 -9.02
N ARG A 167 7.42 -10.28 -8.04
CA ARG A 167 6.39 -11.21 -7.55
C ARG A 167 5.20 -10.45 -7.00
N THR A 168 4.01 -11.03 -7.16
CA THR A 168 2.72 -10.42 -6.84
C THR A 168 2.66 -9.84 -5.43
N GLU A 169 3.19 -10.55 -4.44
CA GLU A 169 3.15 -10.15 -3.04
C GLU A 169 3.87 -8.82 -2.76
N PHE A 170 4.93 -8.51 -3.51
CA PHE A 170 5.64 -7.24 -3.34
C PHE A 170 4.93 -6.06 -4.01
N VAL A 171 4.28 -6.29 -5.14
CA VAL A 171 3.44 -5.26 -5.78
C VAL A 171 2.24 -4.93 -4.90
N TRP A 172 1.60 -5.94 -4.31
CA TRP A 172 0.51 -5.78 -3.36
C TRP A 172 0.97 -5.02 -2.11
N ALA A 173 2.13 -5.36 -1.57
CA ALA A 173 2.71 -4.69 -0.42
C ALA A 173 2.99 -3.20 -0.68
N ALA A 174 3.55 -2.87 -1.85
CA ALA A 174 3.78 -1.49 -2.26
C ALA A 174 2.48 -0.68 -2.32
N LEU A 175 1.40 -1.27 -2.85
CA LEU A 175 0.09 -0.65 -2.96
C LEU A 175 -0.61 -0.50 -1.59
N ASP A 176 -0.44 -1.47 -0.68
CA ASP A 176 -0.98 -1.41 0.68
C ASP A 176 -0.44 -0.18 1.41
N CYS A 177 0.86 -0.09 1.63
CA CYS A 177 1.42 1.01 2.42
C CYS A 177 1.19 2.38 1.76
N ALA A 178 1.23 2.49 0.43
CA ALA A 178 0.92 3.74 -0.23
C ALA A 178 -0.53 4.20 0.03
N GLY A 179 -1.49 3.27 -0.04
CA GLY A 179 -2.88 3.54 0.34
C GLY A 179 -3.03 3.82 1.83
N GLY A 180 -2.32 3.07 2.68
CA GLY A 180 -2.27 3.26 4.13
C GLY A 180 -1.79 4.67 4.51
N HIS A 181 -0.73 5.16 3.86
CA HIS A 181 -0.28 6.56 4.05
C HIS A 181 -1.35 7.56 3.59
N GLY A 182 -2.06 7.29 2.48
CA GLY A 182 -3.21 8.09 2.05
C GLY A 182 -4.36 8.09 3.07
N ALA A 183 -4.50 7.04 3.85
CA ALA A 183 -5.50 6.91 4.91
C ALA A 183 -5.11 7.62 6.22
N ILE A 184 -3.84 8.02 6.39
CA ILE A 184 -3.36 8.70 7.58
C ILE A 184 -3.90 10.13 7.61
N GLN A 185 -4.68 10.46 8.64
CA GLN A 185 -5.23 11.80 8.83
C GLN A 185 -4.86 12.32 10.23
N PRO A 186 -4.59 13.63 10.38
CA PRO A 186 -4.42 14.26 11.69
C PRO A 186 -5.64 14.03 12.61
N GLY A 187 -5.42 13.86 13.88
CA GLY A 187 -6.49 13.67 14.87
C GLY A 187 -7.13 12.26 14.84
N LEU A 188 -6.75 11.37 13.91
CA LEU A 188 -7.25 10.01 13.87
C LEU A 188 -6.23 8.99 14.42
N PRO A 189 -6.67 7.85 14.99
CA PRO A 189 -5.76 6.80 15.45
C PRO A 189 -5.01 6.17 14.26
N PRO A 190 -3.93 5.43 14.53
CA PRO A 190 -3.32 4.57 13.51
C PRO A 190 -4.32 3.57 12.95
N TYR A 191 -4.19 3.26 11.65
CA TYR A 191 -5.05 2.32 10.94
C TYR A 191 -4.24 1.12 10.45
N VAL A 192 -4.93 -0.02 10.38
CA VAL A 192 -4.42 -1.26 9.78
C VAL A 192 -5.29 -1.67 8.61
N LEU A 193 -4.70 -2.36 7.65
CA LEU A 193 -5.43 -2.87 6.50
C LEU A 193 -6.47 -3.90 6.94
N GLY A 194 -7.73 -3.72 6.54
CA GLY A 194 -8.80 -4.70 6.68
C GLY A 194 -9.13 -5.40 5.37
N ARG A 195 -9.00 -4.68 4.23
CA ARG A 195 -9.29 -5.23 2.90
C ARG A 195 -8.46 -4.50 1.85
N LEU A 196 -7.94 -5.27 0.89
CA LEU A 196 -7.28 -4.73 -0.29
C LEU A 196 -7.82 -5.43 -1.55
N LYS A 197 -8.22 -4.63 -2.52
CA LYS A 197 -8.60 -5.06 -3.86
C LYS A 197 -7.53 -4.55 -4.82
N VAL A 198 -6.88 -5.45 -5.56
CA VAL A 198 -5.81 -5.10 -6.48
C VAL A 198 -6.13 -5.60 -7.88
N ARG A 199 -5.86 -4.77 -8.86
CA ARG A 199 -5.90 -5.11 -10.28
C ARG A 199 -4.54 -4.82 -10.90
N PRO A 200 -3.73 -5.83 -11.19
CA PRO A 200 -2.56 -5.71 -12.05
C PRO A 200 -2.99 -5.35 -13.47
N LEU A 201 -2.25 -4.46 -14.11
CA LEU A 201 -2.52 -3.98 -15.47
C LEU A 201 -1.34 -4.25 -16.42
N ARG A 202 -0.13 -4.26 -15.87
CA ARG A 202 1.13 -4.50 -16.58
C ARG A 202 2.15 -5.13 -15.65
N PRO A 203 3.10 -5.91 -16.17
CA PRO A 203 4.20 -6.41 -15.35
C PRO A 203 4.98 -5.27 -14.70
N VAL A 204 5.34 -5.46 -13.45
CA VAL A 204 6.35 -4.66 -12.75
C VAL A 204 7.67 -5.42 -12.86
N LEU A 205 8.70 -4.78 -13.44
CA LEU A 205 10.00 -5.39 -13.69
C LEU A 205 11.02 -4.92 -12.65
N ALA A 206 11.86 -5.83 -12.16
CA ALA A 206 12.97 -5.49 -11.29
C ALA A 206 13.97 -4.55 -11.99
N GLY A 207 14.67 -3.73 -11.21
CA GLY A 207 15.66 -2.79 -11.73
C GLY A 207 15.07 -1.54 -12.42
N HIS A 208 13.76 -1.49 -12.69
CA HIS A 208 13.08 -0.36 -13.30
C HIS A 208 12.55 0.63 -12.25
N SER A 209 12.44 1.91 -12.62
CA SER A 209 11.86 2.92 -11.73
C SER A 209 10.35 3.04 -11.91
N TYR A 210 9.65 3.07 -10.78
CA TYR A 210 8.22 3.26 -10.66
C TYR A 210 7.92 4.42 -9.72
N VAL A 211 6.69 4.92 -9.77
CA VAL A 211 6.14 5.86 -8.80
C VAL A 211 4.94 5.21 -8.16
N VAL A 212 4.95 5.13 -6.84
CA VAL A 212 3.82 4.63 -6.05
C VAL A 212 3.08 5.82 -5.46
N VAL A 213 1.78 5.90 -5.70
CA VAL A 213 0.93 7.02 -5.28
C VAL A 213 -0.21 6.49 -4.43
N GLY A 214 -0.53 7.21 -3.35
CA GLY A 214 -1.69 6.93 -2.49
C GLY A 214 -2.51 8.18 -2.22
N TRP A 215 -3.82 8.03 -2.02
CA TRP A 215 -4.72 9.13 -1.69
C TRP A 215 -5.95 8.68 -0.91
N LEU A 216 -6.48 9.61 -0.10
CA LEU A 216 -7.74 9.40 0.60
C LEU A 216 -8.91 9.42 -0.40
N LEU A 217 -9.84 8.49 -0.24
CA LEU A 217 -11.10 8.47 -1.01
C LEU A 217 -12.30 8.88 -0.15
N ALA A 218 -12.41 8.30 1.03
CA ALA A 218 -13.54 8.58 1.92
C ALA A 218 -13.23 8.18 3.37
N ILE A 219 -13.87 8.88 4.29
CA ILE A 219 -13.95 8.52 5.71
C ILE A 219 -15.41 8.23 6.03
N GLY A 220 -15.70 7.03 6.51
CA GLY A 220 -17.06 6.61 6.85
C GLY A 220 -17.11 5.86 8.18
N GLY A 221 -17.51 6.53 9.25
CA GLY A 221 -17.52 5.98 10.59
C GLY A 221 -16.11 5.50 11.02
N ARG A 222 -15.98 4.20 11.28
CA ARG A 222 -14.69 3.59 11.67
C ARG A 222 -13.83 3.11 10.50
N LYS A 223 -14.23 3.38 9.25
CA LYS A 223 -13.53 2.90 8.06
C LYS A 223 -12.97 4.06 7.26
N ILE A 224 -11.78 3.89 6.73
CA ILE A 224 -11.20 4.78 5.75
C ILE A 224 -11.00 4.00 4.46
N ALA A 225 -11.46 4.57 3.35
CA ALA A 225 -11.16 4.10 2.01
C ALA A 225 -10.05 4.95 1.41
N ALA A 226 -9.05 4.31 0.83
CA ALA A 226 -7.98 4.98 0.10
C ALA A 226 -7.62 4.22 -1.18
N GLY A 227 -7.20 4.97 -2.19
CA GLY A 227 -6.70 4.43 -3.44
C GLY A 227 -5.19 4.40 -3.47
N SER A 228 -4.62 3.51 -4.27
CA SER A 228 -3.20 3.52 -4.59
C SER A 228 -2.93 3.02 -6.02
N VAL A 229 -1.79 3.43 -6.58
CA VAL A 229 -1.39 3.07 -7.94
C VAL A 229 0.13 3.00 -8.05
N VAL A 230 0.61 2.05 -8.84
CA VAL A 230 2.00 1.97 -9.29
C VAL A 230 2.07 2.42 -10.73
N TYR A 231 2.81 3.48 -11.02
CA TYR A 231 3.08 3.97 -12.38
C TYR A 231 4.49 3.59 -12.84
N ASN A 232 4.62 3.16 -14.08
CA ASN A 232 5.92 2.97 -14.72
C ASN A 232 6.52 4.30 -15.20
N SER A 233 7.76 4.26 -15.69
CA SER A 233 8.50 5.44 -16.18
C SER A 233 7.85 6.16 -17.37
N SER A 234 6.99 5.46 -18.14
CA SER A 234 6.21 6.06 -19.23
C SER A 234 4.87 6.63 -18.79
N GLY A 235 4.60 6.65 -17.49
CA GLY A 235 3.38 7.20 -16.92
C GLY A 235 2.16 6.31 -17.03
N LYS A 236 2.33 5.04 -17.37
CA LYS A 236 1.22 4.09 -17.44
C LYS A 236 1.07 3.34 -16.12
N ALA A 237 -0.17 3.20 -15.63
CA ALA A 237 -0.44 2.41 -14.45
C ALA A 237 -0.05 0.94 -14.70
N ALA A 238 0.76 0.39 -13.81
CA ALA A 238 1.13 -1.02 -13.79
C ALA A 238 0.20 -1.83 -12.89
N ALA A 239 -0.24 -1.25 -11.77
CA ALA A 239 -1.25 -1.85 -10.90
C ALA A 239 -2.03 -0.76 -10.17
N VAL A 240 -3.29 -1.03 -9.83
CA VAL A 240 -4.17 -0.14 -9.07
C VAL A 240 -4.78 -0.90 -7.90
N ALA A 241 -5.03 -0.20 -6.79
CA ALA A 241 -5.68 -0.79 -5.63
C ALA A 241 -6.70 0.13 -4.97
N LEU A 242 -7.67 -0.52 -4.32
CA LEU A 242 -8.63 0.08 -3.41
C LEU A 242 -8.54 -0.63 -2.07
N GLY A 243 -8.19 0.11 -1.02
CA GLY A 243 -8.06 -0.42 0.32
C GLY A 243 -9.13 0.12 1.27
N THR A 244 -9.42 -0.67 2.30
CA THR A 244 -10.22 -0.28 3.46
C THR A 244 -9.39 -0.49 4.69
N TRP A 245 -9.18 0.58 5.46
CA TRP A 245 -8.43 0.57 6.70
C TRP A 245 -9.36 0.70 7.89
N LEU A 246 -8.98 0.06 8.98
CA LEU A 246 -9.70 0.04 10.25
C LEU A 246 -8.80 0.62 11.34
N PRO A 247 -9.35 1.38 12.32
CA PRO A 247 -8.55 1.88 13.42
C PRO A 247 -7.93 0.72 14.20
N LEU A 248 -6.68 0.88 14.57
CA LEU A 248 -5.99 -0.08 15.45
C LEU A 248 -6.70 -0.07 16.82
N PRO A 249 -7.14 -1.24 17.32
CA PRO A 249 -7.84 -1.31 18.61
C PRO A 249 -7.00 -0.72 19.75
N GLY A 250 -7.61 0.14 20.56
CA GLY A 250 -6.95 0.76 21.73
C GLY A 250 -5.95 1.86 21.42
N ALA A 251 -5.70 2.19 20.16
CA ALA A 251 -4.79 3.27 19.81
C ALA A 251 -5.43 4.65 20.02
N ALA A 252 -4.67 5.56 20.63
CA ALA A 252 -5.08 6.96 20.78
C ALA A 252 -5.02 7.71 19.44
N PRO A 253 -5.83 8.77 19.25
CA PRO A 253 -5.69 9.69 18.14
C PRO A 253 -4.26 10.26 18.08
N ARG A 254 -3.75 10.50 16.88
CA ARG A 254 -2.48 11.17 16.69
C ARG A 254 -2.60 12.65 17.06
N PRO A 255 -1.56 13.25 17.66
CA PRO A 255 -1.53 14.69 17.82
C PRO A 255 -1.63 15.37 16.44
N GLU A 256 -2.34 16.48 16.40
CA GLU A 256 -2.32 17.34 15.21
C GLU A 256 -0.86 17.77 14.97
N ALA A 257 -0.43 17.75 13.71
CA ALA A 257 0.87 18.32 13.38
C ALA A 257 0.89 19.79 13.82
N PRO A 258 1.99 20.27 14.47
CA PRO A 258 2.10 21.69 14.77
C PRO A 258 1.87 22.46 13.47
N ALA A 259 1.00 23.49 13.52
CA ALA A 259 0.75 24.37 12.40
C ALA A 259 2.12 24.87 11.91
N GLY A 260 2.55 24.41 10.74
CA GLY A 260 3.80 24.86 10.15
C GLY A 260 3.75 26.38 10.02
N ASP A 261 4.75 27.08 10.55
CA ASP A 261 4.91 28.51 10.36
C ASP A 261 4.73 28.80 8.86
N ALA A 262 3.66 29.50 8.55
CA ALA A 262 3.50 30.05 7.22
C ALA A 262 4.75 30.93 6.97
N PRO A 263 5.42 30.85 5.81
CA PRO A 263 6.53 31.71 5.51
C PRO A 263 6.03 33.17 5.61
N ASP A 264 6.62 33.91 6.54
CA ASP A 264 6.38 35.34 6.74
C ASP A 264 6.37 36.04 5.40
N GLY A 265 5.29 36.80 5.17
CA GLY A 265 5.10 37.58 3.98
C GLY A 265 6.32 38.46 3.71
N ALA A 266 6.91 38.29 2.53
CA ALA A 266 7.84 39.27 1.98
C ALA A 266 7.12 40.61 1.91
N ALA A 267 7.50 41.52 2.83
CA ALA A 267 7.09 42.90 2.81
C ALA A 267 7.43 43.51 1.44
N ALA A 268 6.40 44.02 0.77
CA ALA A 268 6.57 44.90 -0.37
C ALA A 268 7.38 46.11 0.07
N ALA A 269 8.56 46.28 -0.49
CA ALA A 269 9.30 47.55 -0.47
C ALA A 269 9.07 48.25 -1.82
N GLY A 270 8.62 49.46 -1.68
CA GLY A 270 8.22 50.48 -2.60
C GLY A 270 8.95 50.71 -3.95
#